data_64ba5e0edd038b7ff6dba5290f5b9d5f
#
_entry.id   64ba5e0edd038b7ff6dba5290f5b9d5f
#
_cell.length_a   1.000
_cell.length_b   1.000
_cell.length_c   1.000
_cell.angle_alpha   90.00
_cell.angle_beta   90.00
_cell.angle_gamma   90.00
#
_symmetry.space_group_name_H-M   'P 1'
#
loop_
_entity.id
_entity.type
_entity.pdbx_description
1 polymer ?
#
loop_
_entity_poly.entity_id
_entity_poly.type
_entity_poly.pdbx_seq_one_letter_code
_entity_poly.pdbx_strand_id
1 'polypeptide(L)'
;MNEDKKLVAYCGLYCGDCVNYKGEIADLARDLRKKLRQTKFDRVSKGLTKYFKEFKDYEPCYTVLGAMVRLRCNRVCRDGGGPPFCKIKKCCEKKNIQGCWECEEFETCIKLDFLKPIHEDAHLKNIRKIKKQGTEKFIDGQRYW
;
A
#
# COMPACT_ATOMS: atom_id res chain seq x y z
N MET A 1 -3.52 18.46 -13.61
CA MET A 1 -2.41 17.53 -13.35
C MET A 1 -2.66 16.28 -14.19
N ASN A 2 -1.65 15.82 -14.92
CA ASN A 2 -1.75 14.56 -15.67
C ASN A 2 -2.09 13.41 -14.71
N GLU A 3 -2.91 12.45 -15.14
CA GLU A 3 -3.34 11.29 -14.33
C GLU A 3 -2.13 10.53 -13.74
N ASP A 4 -1.08 10.33 -14.53
CA ASP A 4 0.13 9.64 -14.06
C ASP A 4 0.85 10.40 -12.94
N LYS A 5 0.84 11.72 -12.96
CA LYS A 5 1.42 12.54 -11.89
C LYS A 5 0.64 12.44 -10.58
N LYS A 6 -0.67 12.20 -10.64
CA LYS A 6 -1.48 11.94 -9.45
C LYS A 6 -1.09 10.65 -8.74
N LEU A 7 -0.53 9.68 -9.47
CA LEU A 7 -0.06 8.43 -8.89
C LEU A 7 1.22 8.59 -8.06
N VAL A 8 1.94 9.72 -8.19
CA VAL A 8 3.10 10.02 -7.35
C VAL A 8 2.61 10.54 -6.00
N ALA A 9 2.75 9.74 -4.96
CA ALA A 9 2.35 10.11 -3.60
C ALA A 9 3.26 11.19 -3.02
N TYR A 10 2.77 11.95 -2.03
CA TYR A 10 3.57 12.97 -1.34
C TYR A 10 4.89 12.45 -0.77
N CYS A 11 4.95 11.18 -0.38
CA CYS A 11 6.14 10.52 0.17
C CYS A 11 7.11 9.96 -0.88
N GLY A 12 6.88 10.19 -2.17
CA GLY A 12 7.71 9.69 -3.25
C GLY A 12 7.44 8.25 -3.69
N LEU A 13 6.50 7.54 -3.06
CA LEU A 13 6.04 6.24 -3.56
C LEU A 13 5.09 6.44 -4.74
N TYR A 14 5.03 5.45 -5.63
CA TYR A 14 4.17 5.49 -6.80
C TYR A 14 2.96 4.56 -6.61
N CYS A 15 1.76 5.13 -6.57
CA CYS A 15 0.53 4.36 -6.36
C CYS A 15 0.31 3.29 -7.43
N GLY A 16 0.80 3.49 -8.65
CA GLY A 16 0.71 2.52 -9.74
C GLY A 16 1.46 1.21 -9.48
N ASP A 17 2.46 1.24 -8.59
CA ASP A 17 3.22 0.05 -8.17
C ASP A 17 2.63 -0.59 -6.90
N CYS A 18 1.64 0.05 -6.27
CA CYS A 18 1.05 -0.39 -5.01
C CYS A 18 0.09 -1.57 -5.21
N VAL A 19 0.34 -2.67 -4.51
CA VAL A 19 -0.51 -3.88 -4.54
C VAL A 19 -1.96 -3.62 -4.10
N ASN A 20 -2.19 -2.56 -3.34
CA ASN A 20 -3.51 -2.21 -2.81
C ASN A 20 -4.31 -1.29 -3.76
N TYR A 21 -3.64 -0.54 -4.64
CA TYR A 21 -4.30 0.49 -5.47
C TYR A 21 -5.30 -0.09 -6.46
N LYS A 22 -4.93 -1.16 -7.16
CA LYS A 22 -5.84 -1.86 -8.09
C LYS A 22 -6.75 -2.87 -7.38
N GLY A 23 -6.42 -3.23 -6.16
CA GLY A 23 -7.20 -4.13 -5.34
C GLY A 23 -7.20 -5.59 -5.78
N GLU A 24 -6.21 -6.05 -6.54
CA GLU A 24 -6.13 -7.43 -7.01
C GLU A 24 -6.10 -8.44 -5.86
N ILE A 25 -5.23 -8.21 -4.86
CA ILE A 25 -5.17 -9.08 -3.67
C ILE A 25 -6.49 -9.02 -2.89
N ALA A 26 -7.08 -7.83 -2.74
CA ALA A 26 -8.36 -7.67 -2.05
C ALA A 26 -9.50 -8.41 -2.75
N ASP A 27 -9.52 -8.40 -4.08
CA ASP A 27 -10.52 -9.12 -4.88
C ASP A 27 -10.34 -10.64 -4.76
N LEU A 28 -9.13 -11.15 -4.88
CA LEU A 28 -8.82 -12.56 -4.71
C LEU A 28 -9.19 -13.05 -3.30
N ALA A 29 -8.84 -12.27 -2.28
CA ALA A 29 -9.18 -12.59 -0.89
C ALA A 29 -10.69 -12.60 -0.66
N ARG A 30 -11.42 -11.62 -1.23
CA ARG A 30 -12.89 -11.57 -1.17
C ARG A 30 -13.51 -12.81 -1.82
N ASP A 31 -13.06 -13.14 -3.02
CA ASP A 31 -13.62 -14.24 -3.79
C ASP A 31 -13.31 -15.59 -3.14
N LEU A 32 -12.09 -15.77 -2.61
CA LEU A 32 -11.72 -16.96 -1.83
C LEU A 32 -12.59 -17.06 -0.57
N ARG A 33 -12.73 -15.99 0.22
CA ARG A 33 -13.60 -16.01 1.41
C ARG A 33 -15.04 -16.38 1.07
N LYS A 34 -15.58 -15.83 -0.03
CA LYS A 34 -16.91 -16.18 -0.53
C LYS A 34 -17.02 -17.69 -0.81
N LYS A 35 -16.06 -18.24 -1.54
CA LYS A 35 -16.04 -19.67 -1.88
C LYS A 35 -15.92 -20.54 -0.64
N LEU A 36 -15.05 -20.20 0.31
CA LEU A 36 -14.89 -20.91 1.56
C LEU A 36 -16.20 -20.96 2.38
N ARG A 37 -16.94 -19.85 2.44
CA ARG A 37 -18.27 -19.82 3.10
C ARG A 37 -19.30 -20.69 2.37
N GLN A 38 -19.37 -20.56 1.05
CA GLN A 38 -20.34 -21.32 0.23
C GLN A 38 -20.17 -22.82 0.35
N THR A 39 -18.93 -23.28 0.46
CA THR A 39 -18.58 -24.71 0.58
C THR A 39 -18.54 -25.19 2.01
N LYS A 40 -18.81 -24.35 3.00
CA LYS A 40 -18.69 -24.66 4.44
C LYS A 40 -17.31 -25.24 4.77
N PHE A 41 -16.26 -24.63 4.25
CA PHE A 41 -14.89 -25.12 4.35
C PHE A 41 -14.37 -25.15 5.79
N ASP A 42 -14.93 -24.40 6.70
CA ASP A 42 -14.68 -24.47 8.14
C ASP A 42 -14.90 -25.90 8.70
N ARG A 43 -15.93 -26.59 8.24
CA ARG A 43 -16.19 -27.99 8.59
C ARG A 43 -15.17 -28.94 7.96
N VAL A 44 -14.84 -28.71 6.70
CA VAL A 44 -13.81 -29.48 5.98
C VAL A 44 -12.48 -29.37 6.69
N SER A 45 -12.07 -28.15 7.04
CA SER A 45 -10.80 -27.89 7.74
C SER A 45 -10.72 -28.63 9.09
N LYS A 46 -11.79 -28.58 9.88
CA LYS A 46 -11.88 -29.34 11.15
C LYS A 46 -11.69 -30.84 10.96
N GLY A 47 -12.34 -31.40 9.93
CA GLY A 47 -12.23 -32.84 9.61
C GLY A 47 -10.84 -33.24 9.11
N LEU A 48 -10.10 -32.32 8.49
CA LEU A 48 -8.78 -32.60 7.93
C LEU A 48 -7.62 -32.31 8.89
N THR A 49 -7.85 -31.66 10.03
CA THR A 49 -6.80 -31.24 10.97
C THR A 49 -5.90 -32.40 11.43
N LYS A 50 -6.45 -33.58 11.60
CA LYS A 50 -5.68 -34.79 12.01
C LYS A 50 -4.72 -35.27 10.91
N TYR A 51 -4.95 -34.93 9.66
CA TYR A 51 -4.07 -35.28 8.51
C TYR A 51 -3.15 -34.14 8.13
N PHE A 52 -3.65 -32.92 8.21
CA PHE A 52 -2.96 -31.67 7.84
C PHE A 52 -3.07 -30.70 9.01
N LYS A 53 -2.05 -30.68 9.86
CA LYS A 53 -2.04 -29.88 11.11
C LYS A 53 -2.20 -28.38 10.86
N GLU A 54 -1.87 -27.89 9.66
CA GLU A 54 -2.01 -26.51 9.26
C GLU A 54 -3.46 -26.01 9.34
N PHE A 55 -4.43 -26.90 9.17
CA PHE A 55 -5.85 -26.52 9.24
C PHE A 55 -6.34 -26.14 10.64
N LYS A 56 -5.55 -26.36 11.70
CA LYS A 56 -5.83 -25.79 13.02
C LYS A 56 -5.84 -24.26 12.99
N ASP A 57 -5.11 -23.65 12.05
CA ASP A 57 -4.99 -22.20 11.89
C ASP A 57 -5.97 -21.64 10.82
N TYR A 58 -6.99 -22.39 10.43
CA TYR A 58 -7.97 -21.96 9.43
C TYR A 58 -8.70 -20.68 9.82
N GLU A 59 -9.21 -20.56 11.05
CA GLU A 59 -9.93 -19.37 11.51
C GLU A 59 -9.05 -18.11 11.49
N PRO A 60 -7.82 -18.13 12.03
CA PRO A 60 -6.88 -17.03 11.84
C PRO A 60 -6.60 -16.70 10.37
N CYS A 61 -6.42 -17.71 9.52
CA CYS A 61 -6.21 -17.51 8.08
C CYS A 61 -7.41 -16.80 7.43
N TYR A 62 -8.63 -17.26 7.70
CA TYR A 62 -9.86 -16.65 7.20
C TYR A 62 -9.99 -15.18 7.66
N THR A 63 -9.61 -14.88 8.90
CA THR A 63 -9.58 -13.52 9.44
C THR A 63 -8.55 -12.63 8.71
N VAL A 64 -7.36 -13.16 8.42
CA VAL A 64 -6.32 -12.45 7.65
C VAL A 64 -6.81 -12.13 6.23
N LEU A 65 -7.48 -13.07 5.56
CA LEU A 65 -8.11 -12.81 4.26
C LEU A 65 -9.11 -11.64 4.34
N GLY A 66 -9.86 -11.54 5.44
CA GLY A 66 -10.76 -10.41 5.70
C GLY A 66 -10.03 -9.08 5.85
N ALA A 67 -8.85 -9.08 6.47
CA ALA A 67 -7.98 -7.91 6.55
C ALA A 67 -7.48 -7.50 5.15
N MET A 68 -7.08 -8.45 4.32
CA MET A 68 -6.65 -8.20 2.94
C MET A 68 -7.74 -7.53 2.10
N VAL A 69 -9.02 -7.92 2.27
CA VAL A 69 -10.17 -7.27 1.59
C VAL A 69 -10.24 -5.78 1.94
N ARG A 70 -9.96 -5.43 3.21
CA ARG A 70 -10.00 -4.03 3.68
C ARG A 70 -8.82 -3.17 3.21
N LEU A 71 -7.75 -3.78 2.68
CA LEU A 71 -6.60 -3.04 2.17
C LEU A 71 -6.84 -2.42 0.79
N ARG A 72 -7.97 -2.69 0.14
CA ARG A 72 -8.30 -2.06 -1.15
C ARG A 72 -8.19 -0.55 -1.07
N CYS A 73 -7.38 0.04 -1.95
CA CYS A 73 -7.25 1.47 -2.10
C CYS A 73 -7.96 1.90 -3.40
N ASN A 74 -9.10 2.60 -3.25
CA ASN A 74 -9.92 3.04 -4.37
C ASN A 74 -9.53 4.43 -4.89
N ARG A 75 -8.71 5.18 -4.15
CA ARG A 75 -8.30 6.55 -4.49
C ARG A 75 -6.82 6.72 -4.21
N VAL A 76 -6.16 7.42 -5.09
CA VAL A 76 -4.76 7.81 -4.86
C VAL A 76 -4.65 8.79 -3.70
N CYS A 77 -3.46 8.89 -3.12
CA CYS A 77 -3.17 9.77 -1.99
C CYS A 77 -3.61 11.23 -2.23
N ARG A 78 -3.43 11.73 -3.45
CA ARG A 78 -3.78 13.11 -3.85
C ARG A 78 -5.28 13.34 -3.96
N ASP A 79 -6.05 12.30 -4.25
CA ASP A 79 -7.52 12.37 -4.37
C ASP A 79 -8.23 11.90 -3.09
N GLY A 80 -7.58 12.06 -1.94
CA GLY A 80 -8.16 11.74 -0.64
C GLY A 80 -7.97 10.29 -0.21
N GLY A 81 -7.24 9.47 -0.98
CA GLY A 81 -6.89 8.10 -0.60
C GLY A 81 -5.71 8.02 0.38
N GLY A 82 -5.22 6.80 0.56
CA GLY A 82 -4.14 6.49 1.49
C GLY A 82 -4.61 6.46 2.95
N PRO A 83 -3.68 6.22 3.89
CA PRO A 83 -4.01 6.15 5.31
C PRO A 83 -4.56 7.48 5.84
N PRO A 84 -5.68 7.48 6.56
CA PRO A 84 -6.28 8.73 7.09
C PRO A 84 -5.40 9.43 8.12
N PHE A 85 -4.48 8.69 8.74
CA PHE A 85 -3.53 9.18 9.72
C PHE A 85 -2.20 9.67 9.11
N CYS A 86 -2.07 9.73 7.79
CA CYS A 86 -0.81 10.06 7.12
C CYS A 86 -0.34 11.48 7.46
N LYS A 87 0.71 11.56 8.29
CA LYS A 87 1.33 12.83 8.69
C LYS A 87 2.09 13.50 7.55
N ILE A 88 2.57 12.73 6.57
CA ILE A 88 3.31 13.23 5.40
C ILE A 88 2.38 14.07 4.53
N LYS A 89 1.23 13.51 4.14
CA LYS A 89 0.20 14.20 3.37
C LYS A 89 -0.18 15.54 4.03
N LYS A 90 -0.57 15.49 5.30
CA LYS A 90 -0.94 16.68 6.07
C LYS A 90 0.19 17.72 6.12
N CYS A 91 1.44 17.26 6.23
CA CYS A 91 2.62 18.14 6.25
C CYS A 91 2.82 18.84 4.91
N CYS A 92 2.74 18.10 3.80
CA CYS A 92 2.89 18.66 2.45
C CYS A 92 1.76 19.65 2.13
N GLU A 93 0.52 19.31 2.47
CA GLU A 93 -0.62 20.19 2.30
C GLU A 93 -0.46 21.49 3.11
N LYS A 94 -0.03 21.41 4.38
CA LYS A 94 0.23 22.57 5.23
C LYS A 94 1.37 23.45 4.70
N LYS A 95 2.43 22.84 4.16
CA LYS A 95 3.59 23.55 3.58
C LYS A 95 3.30 24.05 2.15
N ASN A 96 2.17 23.68 1.56
CA ASN A 96 1.80 23.95 0.16
C ASN A 96 2.87 23.49 -0.83
N ILE A 97 3.40 22.27 -0.64
CA ILE A 97 4.39 21.63 -1.50
C ILE A 97 3.80 20.40 -2.19
N GLN A 98 4.30 20.09 -3.39
CA GLN A 98 3.83 18.97 -4.21
C GLN A 98 4.22 17.60 -3.63
N GLY A 99 5.28 17.56 -2.84
CA GLY A 99 5.74 16.35 -2.19
C GLY A 99 7.03 16.59 -1.41
N CYS A 100 7.47 15.53 -0.72
CA CYS A 100 8.67 15.62 0.13
C CYS A 100 9.94 15.97 -0.66
N TRP A 101 9.96 15.81 -1.98
CA TRP A 101 11.08 16.22 -2.84
C TRP A 101 11.30 17.73 -2.90
N GLU A 102 10.30 18.53 -2.55
CA GLU A 102 10.41 19.99 -2.42
C GLU A 102 10.80 20.43 -1.00
N CYS A 103 10.88 19.50 -0.06
CA CYS A 103 11.28 19.77 1.32
C CYS A 103 12.79 19.56 1.50
N GLU A 104 13.49 20.54 2.08
CA GLU A 104 14.93 20.42 2.34
C GLU A 104 15.26 19.45 3.50
N GLU A 105 14.29 19.19 4.38
CA GLU A 105 14.47 18.38 5.58
C GLU A 105 14.08 16.88 5.39
N PHE A 106 13.80 16.43 4.18
CA PHE A 106 13.24 15.09 3.98
C PHE A 106 14.17 13.96 4.43
N GLU A 107 15.50 14.15 4.32
CA GLU A 107 16.51 13.12 4.66
C GLU A 107 16.44 12.69 6.13
N THR A 108 16.10 13.62 7.02
CA THR A 108 16.04 13.39 8.47
C THR A 108 14.63 13.44 9.03
N CYS A 109 13.62 13.41 8.15
CA CYS A 109 12.23 13.60 8.54
C CYS A 109 11.65 12.35 9.19
N ILE A 110 11.39 12.42 10.51
CA ILE A 110 10.80 11.32 11.29
C ILE A 110 9.38 10.92 10.82
N LYS A 111 8.67 11.81 10.09
CA LYS A 111 7.35 11.47 9.56
C LYS A 111 7.43 10.39 8.48
N LEU A 112 8.58 10.20 7.85
CA LEU A 112 8.82 9.16 6.85
C LEU A 112 9.12 7.79 7.47
N ASP A 113 9.44 7.73 8.77
CA ASP A 113 9.87 6.49 9.43
C ASP A 113 8.81 5.39 9.40
N PHE A 114 7.52 5.73 9.40
CA PHE A 114 6.47 4.72 9.36
C PHE A 114 6.41 3.92 8.04
N LEU A 115 7.07 4.39 6.99
CA LEU A 115 7.17 3.69 5.71
C LEU A 115 8.24 2.58 5.73
N LYS A 116 9.24 2.70 6.60
CA LYS A 116 10.40 1.80 6.67
C LYS A 116 10.04 0.32 6.85
N PRO A 117 9.08 -0.08 7.71
CA PRO A 117 8.74 -1.49 7.88
C PRO A 117 8.29 -2.22 6.62
N ILE A 118 7.74 -1.47 5.64
CA ILE A 118 7.23 -2.04 4.38
C ILE A 118 8.18 -1.72 3.21
N HIS A 119 8.69 -0.50 3.15
CA HIS A 119 9.39 0.04 1.98
C HIS A 119 10.89 0.27 2.21
N GLU A 120 11.40 -0.04 3.41
CA GLU A 120 12.79 0.23 3.79
C GLU A 120 13.18 1.68 3.49
N ASP A 121 14.08 1.92 2.53
CA ASP A 121 14.52 3.25 2.08
C ASP A 121 14.00 3.63 0.69
N ALA A 122 13.07 2.84 0.11
CA ALA A 122 12.56 3.05 -1.24
C ALA A 122 12.00 4.47 -1.44
N HIS A 123 11.23 4.98 -0.47
CA HIS A 123 10.68 6.32 -0.50
C HIS A 123 11.77 7.41 -0.55
N LEU A 124 12.86 7.26 0.20
CA LEU A 124 13.99 8.21 0.17
C LEU A 124 14.70 8.19 -1.18
N LYS A 125 14.95 7.00 -1.73
CA LYS A 125 15.55 6.83 -3.07
C LYS A 125 14.68 7.52 -4.13
N ASN A 126 13.37 7.33 -4.07
CA ASN A 126 12.42 7.96 -4.99
C ASN A 126 12.40 9.49 -4.84
N ILE A 127 12.35 10.01 -3.61
CA ILE A 127 12.37 11.45 -3.32
C ILE A 127 13.63 12.10 -3.93
N ARG A 128 14.81 11.51 -3.70
CA ARG A 128 16.08 11.99 -4.28
C ARG A 128 16.02 12.00 -5.80
N LYS A 129 15.45 10.94 -6.38
CA LYS A 129 15.31 10.81 -7.82
C LYS A 129 14.38 11.87 -8.42
N ILE A 130 13.22 12.09 -7.79
CA ILE A 130 12.26 13.12 -8.21
C ILE A 130 12.88 14.51 -8.07
N LYS A 131 13.57 14.80 -6.96
CA LYS A 131 14.25 16.07 -6.73
C LYS A 131 15.31 16.35 -7.82
N LYS A 132 16.03 15.31 -8.26
CA LYS A 132 17.10 15.44 -9.27
C LYS A 132 16.60 15.59 -10.70
N GLN A 133 15.57 14.85 -11.10
CA GLN A 133 15.18 14.70 -12.51
C GLN A 133 13.73 15.07 -12.83
N GLY A 134 12.93 15.39 -11.81
CA GLY A 134 11.51 15.69 -11.95
C GLY A 134 10.61 14.45 -11.96
N THR A 135 9.31 14.69 -11.76
CA THR A 135 8.29 13.64 -11.67
C THR A 135 8.09 12.88 -12.97
N GLU A 136 8.18 13.52 -14.12
CA GLU A 136 7.98 12.87 -15.43
C GLU A 136 9.02 11.78 -15.66
N LYS A 137 10.30 12.12 -15.58
CA LYS A 137 11.39 11.15 -15.74
C LYS A 137 11.37 10.07 -14.65
N PHE A 138 10.87 10.40 -13.48
CA PHE A 138 10.68 9.41 -12.42
C PHE A 138 9.59 8.38 -12.78
N ILE A 139 8.46 8.83 -13.32
CA ILE A 139 7.34 7.95 -13.72
C ILE A 139 7.78 6.98 -14.81
N ASP A 140 8.50 7.48 -15.82
CA ASP A 140 8.96 6.68 -16.97
C ASP A 140 10.17 5.79 -16.67
N GLY A 141 10.84 6.04 -15.54
CA GLY A 141 12.07 5.36 -15.18
C GLY A 141 11.90 4.27 -14.12
N GLN A 142 13.04 3.80 -13.60
CA GLN A 142 13.06 2.86 -12.47
C GLN A 142 12.53 3.55 -11.20
N ARG A 143 11.56 2.91 -10.56
CA ARG A 143 11.02 3.29 -9.26
C ARG A 143 11.36 2.24 -8.21
N TYR A 144 11.38 2.63 -6.96
CA TYR A 144 11.61 1.76 -5.81
C TYR A 144 10.31 1.61 -5.01
N TRP A 145 10.10 0.39 -4.47
CA TRP A 145 8.89 0.06 -3.71
C TRP A 145 9.19 -0.61 -2.38
#